data_768e5e6e9c03ee257b142727957b84bd
#
_entry.id   768e5e6e9c03ee257b142727957b84bd
#
_cell.length_a   1.000
_cell.length_b   1.000
_cell.length_c   1.000
_cell.angle_alpha   90.00
_cell.angle_beta   90.00
_cell.angle_gamma   90.00
#
_symmetry.space_group_name_H-M   'P 1'
#
loop_
_entity.id
_entity.type
_entity.pdbx_description
1 polymer ?
#
loop_
_entity_poly.entity_id
_entity_poly.type
_entity_poly.pdbx_seq_one_letter_code
_entity_poly.pdbx_strand_id
1 'polypeptide(L)'
;IVYNGRICPMETYAIDFTKKLYGKKTYKDFTPTQVLTGFMFWGKEWMREPILRLKGSELRDKLNLEEYVSPMSLFGQQGYILGPYLQEARSQENDNVARQLLDTDDKMMLLMELMQGNTLRVFPYMSKQGTVDWFSPHDKYPKSMDKAQQQYMRSILPLAGQLARQGKTDMVNELIQKLRKYQYTYGGNTIPSNTAIRAERIYNQYPFATILFIVNLTAGLLSILFITRKKRYRCFTGLMALSWCVLTFTLAL
;
A
#
# COMPACT_ATOMS: atom_id res chain seq x y z
N ILE A 1 -3.05 -10.28 1.23
CA ILE A 1 -1.63 -10.00 1.50
C ILE A 1 -1.40 -9.75 2.99
N VAL A 2 -0.26 -10.20 3.52
CA VAL A 2 0.19 -9.78 4.86
C VAL A 2 0.88 -8.44 4.75
N TYR A 3 0.36 -7.46 5.48
CA TYR A 3 0.90 -6.11 5.51
C TYR A 3 0.66 -5.50 6.89
N ASN A 4 1.66 -4.84 7.46
CA ASN A 4 1.63 -4.25 8.82
C ASN A 4 1.11 -5.21 9.90
N GLY A 5 1.58 -6.48 9.86
CA GLY A 5 1.23 -7.50 10.85
C GLY A 5 -0.18 -8.09 10.74
N ARG A 6 -0.96 -7.73 9.72
CA ARG A 6 -2.31 -8.27 9.49
C ARG A 6 -2.54 -8.69 8.03
N ILE A 7 -3.56 -9.48 7.80
CA ILE A 7 -3.99 -9.82 6.44
C ILE A 7 -5.02 -8.80 5.99
N CYS A 8 -4.76 -8.17 4.86
CA CYS A 8 -5.61 -7.14 4.29
C CYS A 8 -5.81 -7.33 2.77
N PRO A 9 -6.78 -6.65 2.17
CA PRO A 9 -6.92 -6.57 0.72
C PRO A 9 -5.65 -6.03 0.06
N MET A 10 -5.34 -6.52 -1.15
CA MET A 10 -4.22 -5.98 -1.94
C MET A 10 -4.36 -4.47 -2.20
N GLU A 11 -5.59 -3.98 -2.29
CA GLU A 11 -5.90 -2.57 -2.47
C GLU A 11 -5.36 -1.70 -1.32
N THR A 12 -5.46 -2.17 -0.07
CA THR A 12 -4.92 -1.46 1.11
C THR A 12 -3.41 -1.25 0.98
N TYR A 13 -2.68 -2.32 0.66
CA TYR A 13 -1.25 -2.24 0.40
C TYR A 13 -0.92 -1.31 -0.78
N ALA A 14 -1.68 -1.41 -1.88
CA ALA A 14 -1.48 -0.58 -3.06
C ALA A 14 -1.68 0.92 -2.79
N ILE A 15 -2.66 1.27 -1.94
CA ILE A 15 -2.91 2.65 -1.52
C ILE A 15 -1.70 3.20 -0.76
N ASP A 16 -1.20 2.46 0.23
CA ASP A 16 -0.08 2.92 1.04
C ASP A 16 1.22 2.97 0.23
N PHE A 17 1.43 1.99 -0.64
CA PHE A 17 2.52 1.98 -1.60
C PHE A 17 2.51 3.24 -2.49
N THR A 18 1.37 3.55 -3.12
CA THR A 18 1.25 4.72 -4.00
C THR A 18 1.43 6.02 -3.23
N LYS A 19 0.85 6.12 -2.01
CA LYS A 19 1.05 7.29 -1.14
C LYS A 19 2.50 7.45 -0.71
N LYS A 20 3.20 6.37 -0.40
CA LYS A 20 4.62 6.43 0.00
C LYS A 20 5.47 6.97 -1.14
N LEU A 21 5.24 6.53 -2.37
CA LEU A 21 6.00 6.98 -3.53
C LEU A 21 5.62 8.40 -3.97
N TYR A 22 4.34 8.62 -4.25
CA TYR A 22 3.84 9.82 -4.93
C TYR A 22 3.27 10.88 -3.99
N GLY A 23 2.93 10.50 -2.75
CA GLY A 23 2.30 11.38 -1.78
C GLY A 23 0.78 11.48 -1.91
N LYS A 24 0.17 10.87 -2.93
CA LYS A 24 -1.29 10.81 -3.16
C LYS A 24 -1.75 9.37 -3.31
N LYS A 25 -3.06 9.14 -3.14
CA LYS A 25 -3.68 7.81 -3.24
C LYS A 25 -3.62 7.26 -4.68
N THR A 26 -3.72 8.12 -5.69
CA THR A 26 -3.72 7.79 -7.12
C THR A 26 -2.58 8.49 -7.83
N TYR A 27 -2.14 7.95 -8.97
CA TYR A 27 -1.12 8.54 -9.84
C TYR A 27 -1.71 8.78 -11.22
N LYS A 28 -1.79 10.05 -11.66
CA LYS A 28 -2.52 10.41 -12.89
C LYS A 28 -3.92 9.80 -12.85
N ASP A 29 -4.32 9.09 -13.91
CA ASP A 29 -5.60 8.38 -14.01
C ASP A 29 -5.54 6.92 -13.51
N PHE A 30 -4.39 6.49 -12.97
CA PHE A 30 -4.20 5.13 -12.47
C PHE A 30 -4.67 4.99 -11.04
N THR A 31 -5.45 3.94 -10.79
CA THR A 31 -5.81 3.49 -9.45
C THR A 31 -4.58 2.95 -8.70
N PRO A 32 -4.59 2.91 -7.36
CA PRO A 32 -3.46 2.37 -6.59
C PRO A 32 -3.09 0.94 -7.00
N THR A 33 -4.09 0.10 -7.26
CA THR A 33 -3.86 -1.28 -7.70
C THR A 33 -3.20 -1.34 -9.08
N GLN A 34 -3.56 -0.45 -10.00
CA GLN A 34 -2.90 -0.35 -11.30
C GLN A 34 -1.45 0.13 -11.18
N VAL A 35 -1.17 1.07 -10.29
CA VAL A 35 0.21 1.50 -9.98
C VAL A 35 1.03 0.32 -9.47
N LEU A 36 0.52 -0.40 -8.47
CA LEU A 36 1.19 -1.56 -7.88
C LEU A 36 1.46 -2.65 -8.94
N THR A 37 0.44 -3.04 -9.70
CA THR A 37 0.57 -4.06 -10.75
C THR A 37 1.43 -3.58 -11.91
N GLY A 38 1.45 -2.28 -12.18
CA GLY A 38 2.35 -1.65 -13.14
C GLY A 38 3.82 -1.92 -12.80
N PHE A 39 4.23 -1.65 -11.57
CA PHE A 39 5.59 -1.98 -11.12
C PHE A 39 5.87 -3.48 -11.08
N MET A 40 4.90 -4.30 -10.71
CA MET A 40 5.07 -5.76 -10.68
C MET A 40 5.28 -6.37 -12.08
N PHE A 41 4.56 -5.91 -13.07
CA PHE A 41 4.49 -6.57 -14.38
C PHE A 41 5.14 -5.80 -15.52
N TRP A 42 5.22 -4.46 -15.42
CA TRP A 42 5.85 -3.55 -16.39
C TRP A 42 6.89 -2.66 -15.70
N GLY A 43 7.70 -3.26 -14.83
CA GLY A 43 8.63 -2.51 -13.99
C GLY A 43 9.60 -1.61 -14.77
N LYS A 44 10.08 -2.05 -15.96
CA LYS A 44 11.00 -1.25 -16.79
C LYS A 44 10.36 0.05 -17.30
N GLU A 45 9.10 -0.02 -17.68
CA GLU A 45 8.32 1.11 -18.14
C GLU A 45 7.99 2.05 -16.98
N TRP A 46 7.52 1.47 -15.86
CA TRP A 46 7.16 2.23 -14.67
C TRP A 46 8.34 2.89 -13.95
N MET A 47 9.54 2.32 -14.08
CA MET A 47 10.76 2.97 -13.57
C MET A 47 11.09 4.29 -14.28
N ARG A 48 10.48 4.58 -15.42
CA ARG A 48 10.63 5.85 -16.17
C ARG A 48 9.54 6.88 -15.85
N GLU A 49 8.48 6.48 -15.14
CA GLU A 49 7.41 7.39 -14.74
C GLU A 49 7.84 8.31 -13.60
N PRO A 50 7.54 9.63 -13.64
CA PRO A 50 7.90 10.59 -12.58
C PRO A 50 6.98 10.46 -11.37
N ILE A 51 7.00 9.31 -10.72
CA ILE A 51 6.12 8.94 -9.60
C ILE A 51 6.80 9.11 -8.23
N LEU A 52 8.12 9.22 -8.20
CA LEU A 52 8.86 9.31 -6.95
C LEU A 52 8.91 10.75 -6.47
N ARG A 53 8.17 11.06 -5.41
CA ARG A 53 8.17 12.38 -4.80
C ARG A 53 9.37 12.55 -3.87
N LEU A 54 10.20 13.54 -4.16
CA LEU A 54 11.30 14.00 -3.30
C LEU A 54 10.77 15.08 -2.35
N LYS A 55 10.69 14.76 -1.07
CA LYS A 55 10.28 15.72 -0.04
C LYS A 55 11.46 16.64 0.31
N GLY A 56 11.17 17.93 0.46
CA GLY A 56 12.16 18.94 0.81
C GLY A 56 12.95 19.48 -0.37
N SER A 57 13.30 20.76 -0.30
CA SER A 57 14.03 21.47 -1.36
C SER A 57 15.54 21.21 -1.30
N GLU A 58 16.10 21.10 -0.10
CA GLU A 58 17.55 21.03 0.12
C GLU A 58 18.21 19.83 -0.59
N LEU A 59 17.61 18.63 -0.50
CA LEU A 59 18.10 17.46 -1.23
C LEU A 59 17.97 17.63 -2.75
N ARG A 60 16.84 18.21 -3.20
CA ARG A 60 16.58 18.45 -4.61
C ARG A 60 17.60 19.43 -5.20
N ASP A 61 17.87 20.51 -4.50
CA ASP A 61 18.85 21.53 -4.91
C ASP A 61 20.27 20.92 -4.95
N LYS A 62 20.64 20.12 -3.94
CA LYS A 62 21.94 19.43 -3.87
C LYS A 62 22.16 18.46 -5.03
N LEU A 63 21.11 17.78 -5.48
CA LEU A 63 21.19 16.78 -6.55
C LEU A 63 20.71 17.30 -7.91
N ASN A 64 20.28 18.56 -7.99
CA ASN A 64 19.66 19.17 -9.17
C ASN A 64 18.49 18.33 -9.71
N LEU A 65 17.56 17.96 -8.81
CA LEU A 65 16.39 17.14 -9.10
C LEU A 65 15.09 17.92 -8.88
N GLU A 66 14.04 17.52 -9.59
CA GLU A 66 12.70 18.06 -9.41
C GLU A 66 11.95 17.41 -8.25
N GLU A 67 10.74 17.95 -7.89
CA GLU A 67 9.91 17.38 -6.82
C GLU A 67 9.44 15.97 -7.17
N TYR A 68 9.13 15.72 -8.43
CA TYR A 68 8.71 14.42 -8.94
C TYR A 68 9.70 13.92 -9.96
N VAL A 69 10.35 12.82 -9.66
CA VAL A 69 11.36 12.22 -10.54
C VAL A 69 10.99 10.77 -10.88
N SER A 70 11.56 10.29 -11.97
CA SER A 70 11.47 8.86 -12.27
C SER A 70 12.45 8.08 -11.39
N PRO A 71 12.11 6.87 -10.92
CA PRO A 71 13.08 6.02 -10.23
C PRO A 71 14.36 5.79 -11.03
N MET A 72 14.24 5.72 -12.37
CA MET A 72 15.38 5.54 -13.27
C MET A 72 16.34 6.74 -13.24
N SER A 73 15.87 7.97 -13.03
CA SER A 73 16.74 9.16 -12.96
C SER A 73 17.67 9.18 -11.74
N LEU A 74 17.40 8.32 -10.74
CA LEU A 74 18.33 8.13 -9.62
C LEU A 74 19.50 7.18 -9.94
N PHE A 75 19.61 6.74 -11.19
CA PHE A 75 20.75 5.96 -11.69
C PHE A 75 21.46 6.74 -12.78
N GLY A 76 22.68 7.17 -12.48
CA GLY A 76 23.59 7.85 -13.41
C GLY A 76 24.62 6.89 -14.02
N GLN A 77 25.58 7.44 -14.76
CA GLN A 77 26.68 6.68 -15.37
C GLN A 77 27.53 5.91 -14.35
N GLN A 78 27.65 6.42 -13.13
CA GLN A 78 28.40 5.81 -12.03
C GLN A 78 27.55 4.94 -11.11
N GLY A 79 26.30 4.65 -11.47
CA GLY A 79 25.36 3.85 -10.69
C GLY A 79 24.35 4.68 -9.89
N TYR A 80 23.98 4.21 -8.71
CA TYR A 80 22.97 4.85 -7.86
C TYR A 80 23.48 6.15 -7.23
N ILE A 81 22.89 7.28 -7.61
CA ILE A 81 23.38 8.62 -7.26
C ILE A 81 23.33 8.96 -5.77
N LEU A 82 22.45 8.30 -5.01
CA LEU A 82 22.35 8.48 -3.54
C LEU A 82 23.40 7.65 -2.80
N GLY A 83 23.93 6.59 -3.42
CA GLY A 83 24.85 5.63 -2.80
C GLY A 83 26.00 6.26 -2.00
N PRO A 84 26.76 7.22 -2.56
CA PRO A 84 27.88 7.85 -1.87
C PRO A 84 27.48 8.59 -0.58
N TYR A 85 26.23 9.05 -0.47
CA TYR A 85 25.75 9.85 0.67
C TYR A 85 25.07 9.05 1.76
N LEU A 86 24.71 7.77 1.49
CA LEU A 86 23.89 6.97 2.42
C LEU A 86 24.61 6.67 3.73
N GLN A 87 25.91 6.40 3.70
CA GLN A 87 26.64 6.08 4.92
C GLN A 87 26.73 7.26 5.88
N GLU A 88 26.99 8.45 5.35
CA GLU A 88 27.01 9.68 6.12
C GLU A 88 25.62 10.02 6.67
N ALA A 89 24.58 9.92 5.84
CA ALA A 89 23.21 10.19 6.22
C ALA A 89 22.72 9.31 7.39
N ARG A 90 23.13 8.03 7.44
CA ARG A 90 22.79 7.13 8.54
C ARG A 90 23.46 7.51 9.87
N SER A 91 24.58 8.23 9.83
CA SER A 91 25.24 8.75 11.03
C SER A 91 24.70 10.09 11.51
N GLN A 92 23.94 10.79 10.67
CA GLN A 92 23.42 12.14 10.90
C GLN A 92 21.89 12.19 10.89
N GLU A 93 21.23 11.30 11.63
CA GLU A 93 19.74 11.18 11.64
C GLU A 93 18.98 12.46 11.98
N ASN A 94 19.62 13.41 12.67
CA ASN A 94 19.02 14.70 13.02
C ASN A 94 19.11 15.74 11.90
N ASP A 95 19.93 15.51 10.87
CA ASP A 95 20.03 16.41 9.72
C ASP A 95 18.82 16.25 8.78
N ASN A 96 18.30 17.39 8.30
CA ASN A 96 17.12 17.41 7.46
C ASN A 96 17.39 16.80 6.07
N VAL A 97 18.56 17.08 5.49
CA VAL A 97 18.97 16.52 4.19
C VAL A 97 19.18 15.02 4.30
N ALA A 98 19.81 14.55 5.39
CA ALA A 98 20.00 13.13 5.66
C ALA A 98 18.67 12.39 5.73
N ARG A 99 17.67 12.93 6.46
CA ARG A 99 16.32 12.33 6.52
C ARG A 99 15.62 12.29 5.17
N GLN A 100 15.74 13.34 4.35
CA GLN A 100 15.16 13.37 2.99
C GLN A 100 15.82 12.33 2.08
N LEU A 101 17.13 12.17 2.20
CA LEU A 101 17.91 11.19 1.44
C LEU A 101 17.51 9.76 1.83
N LEU A 102 17.40 9.46 3.13
CA LEU A 102 16.98 8.15 3.63
C LEU A 102 15.52 7.85 3.24
N ASP A 103 14.57 8.82 3.33
CA ASP A 103 13.18 8.64 2.86
C ASP A 103 13.14 8.29 1.35
N THR A 104 14.04 8.88 0.57
CA THR A 104 14.14 8.61 -0.88
C THR A 104 14.72 7.21 -1.14
N ASP A 105 15.76 6.83 -0.41
CA ASP A 105 16.36 5.49 -0.48
C ASP A 105 15.37 4.40 -0.07
N ASP A 106 14.62 4.61 1.01
CA ASP A 106 13.54 3.70 1.45
C ASP A 106 12.46 3.48 0.38
N LYS A 107 12.12 4.53 -0.39
CA LYS A 107 11.18 4.41 -1.51
C LYS A 107 11.77 3.58 -2.64
N MET A 108 13.05 3.79 -2.95
CA MET A 108 13.75 3.00 -3.96
C MET A 108 13.87 1.53 -3.54
N MET A 109 14.22 1.26 -2.29
CA MET A 109 14.27 -0.10 -1.75
C MET A 109 12.90 -0.77 -1.83
N LEU A 110 11.83 -0.08 -1.44
CA LEU A 110 10.45 -0.59 -1.56
C LEU A 110 10.10 -0.98 -3.00
N LEU A 111 10.47 -0.15 -3.99
CA LEU A 111 10.26 -0.44 -5.40
C LEU A 111 11.03 -1.68 -5.85
N MET A 112 12.31 -1.76 -5.51
CA MET A 112 13.16 -2.88 -5.89
C MET A 112 12.67 -4.20 -5.27
N GLU A 113 12.29 -4.18 -4.00
CA GLU A 113 11.72 -5.35 -3.31
C GLU A 113 10.38 -5.79 -3.91
N LEU A 114 9.51 -4.83 -4.28
CA LEU A 114 8.26 -5.15 -4.97
C LEU A 114 8.51 -5.80 -6.34
N MET A 115 9.40 -5.24 -7.14
CA MET A 115 9.72 -5.75 -8.47
C MET A 115 10.36 -7.15 -8.40
N GLN A 116 11.08 -7.44 -7.33
CA GLN A 116 11.59 -8.77 -7.02
C GLN A 116 10.54 -9.72 -6.42
N GLY A 117 9.37 -9.20 -6.02
CA GLY A 117 8.29 -9.97 -5.39
C GLY A 117 8.51 -10.26 -3.90
N ASN A 118 9.53 -9.69 -3.26
CA ASN A 118 9.87 -9.96 -1.85
C ASN A 118 8.83 -9.44 -0.86
N THR A 119 8.13 -8.33 -1.20
CA THR A 119 7.11 -7.72 -0.34
C THR A 119 5.76 -8.43 -0.41
N LEU A 120 5.56 -9.32 -1.38
CA LEU A 120 4.27 -9.91 -1.71
C LEU A 120 4.01 -11.21 -0.94
N ARG A 121 3.83 -11.11 0.38
CA ARG A 121 3.43 -12.26 1.21
C ARG A 121 1.96 -12.59 0.99
N VAL A 122 1.70 -13.32 -0.09
CA VAL A 122 0.35 -13.69 -0.55
C VAL A 122 0.09 -15.20 -0.53
N PHE A 123 1.09 -16.01 -0.16
CA PHE A 123 1.03 -17.46 -0.18
C PHE A 123 0.96 -18.03 1.24
N PRO A 124 -0.20 -18.44 1.73
CA PRO A 124 -0.29 -19.14 3.00
C PRO A 124 0.22 -20.57 2.87
N TYR A 125 0.84 -21.04 3.93
CA TYR A 125 1.20 -22.43 4.14
C TYR A 125 0.74 -22.90 5.51
N MET A 126 -0.05 -23.96 5.55
CA MET A 126 -0.49 -24.58 6.78
C MET A 126 0.50 -25.71 7.15
N SER A 127 1.15 -25.58 8.28
CA SER A 127 2.04 -26.61 8.81
C SER A 127 1.26 -27.84 9.25
N LYS A 128 1.95 -28.97 9.47
CA LYS A 128 1.34 -30.19 10.04
C LYS A 128 0.75 -29.98 11.45
N GLN A 129 1.19 -28.94 12.15
CA GLN A 129 0.74 -28.55 13.49
C GLN A 129 -0.46 -27.59 13.45
N GLY A 130 -0.96 -27.22 12.25
CA GLY A 130 -2.09 -26.31 12.08
C GLY A 130 -1.73 -24.81 12.14
N THR A 131 -0.45 -24.47 12.29
CA THR A 131 0.01 -23.07 12.20
C THR A 131 0.04 -22.62 10.74
N VAL A 132 -0.39 -21.38 10.48
CA VAL A 132 -0.42 -20.80 9.15
C VAL A 132 0.60 -19.67 9.06
N ASP A 133 1.58 -19.83 8.19
CA ASP A 133 2.57 -18.81 7.84
C ASP A 133 2.35 -18.33 6.41
N TRP A 134 2.66 -17.05 6.16
CA TRP A 134 2.48 -16.44 4.85
C TRP A 134 3.83 -16.10 4.23
N PHE A 135 4.01 -16.50 2.99
CA PHE A 135 5.26 -16.40 2.25
C PHE A 135 5.15 -15.50 1.02
N SER A 136 6.27 -14.90 0.65
CA SER A 136 6.51 -14.32 -0.66
C SER A 136 7.10 -15.37 -1.64
N PRO A 137 7.14 -15.09 -2.95
CA PRO A 137 7.70 -16.02 -3.93
C PRO A 137 9.17 -16.42 -3.68
N HIS A 138 9.94 -15.56 -3.02
CA HIS A 138 11.38 -15.71 -2.84
C HIS A 138 11.81 -15.97 -1.39
N ASP A 139 10.84 -16.14 -0.48
CA ASP A 139 11.15 -16.52 0.91
C ASP A 139 11.81 -17.89 1.00
N LYS A 140 12.53 -18.12 2.10
CA LYS A 140 13.02 -19.44 2.45
C LYS A 140 11.87 -20.29 2.99
N TYR A 141 11.47 -21.29 2.23
CA TYR A 141 10.36 -22.17 2.61
C TYR A 141 10.80 -23.22 3.63
N PRO A 142 9.89 -23.68 4.52
CA PRO A 142 10.12 -24.78 5.41
C PRO A 142 10.47 -26.07 4.64
N LYS A 143 11.36 -26.88 5.19
CA LYS A 143 11.73 -28.19 4.61
C LYS A 143 10.54 -29.16 4.49
N SER A 144 9.50 -28.96 5.32
CA SER A 144 8.28 -29.74 5.30
C SER A 144 7.31 -29.40 4.18
N MET A 145 7.53 -28.26 3.49
CA MET A 145 6.69 -27.84 2.38
C MET A 145 6.97 -28.65 1.14
N ASP A 146 5.90 -29.16 0.49
CA ASP A 146 6.02 -29.92 -0.73
C ASP A 146 6.66 -29.12 -1.87
N LYS A 147 7.51 -29.79 -2.68
CA LYS A 147 8.22 -29.14 -3.79
C LYS A 147 7.28 -28.57 -4.86
N ALA A 148 6.15 -29.23 -5.13
CA ALA A 148 5.16 -28.73 -6.08
C ALA A 148 4.52 -27.43 -5.57
N GLN A 149 4.25 -27.33 -4.27
CA GLN A 149 3.75 -26.12 -3.64
C GLN A 149 4.77 -24.97 -3.69
N GLN A 150 6.06 -25.27 -3.40
CA GLN A 150 7.13 -24.28 -3.54
C GLN A 150 7.24 -23.76 -4.99
N GLN A 151 7.18 -24.68 -5.97
CA GLN A 151 7.23 -24.32 -7.39
C GLN A 151 6.02 -23.44 -7.80
N TYR A 152 4.83 -23.77 -7.33
CA TYR A 152 3.63 -22.98 -7.56
C TYR A 152 3.80 -21.55 -7.05
N MET A 153 4.25 -21.36 -5.80
CA MET A 153 4.45 -20.04 -5.21
C MET A 153 5.45 -19.19 -5.98
N ARG A 154 6.52 -19.81 -6.50
CA ARG A 154 7.56 -19.12 -7.27
C ARG A 154 7.14 -18.75 -8.68
N SER A 155 6.26 -19.54 -9.30
CA SER A 155 5.96 -19.42 -10.73
C SER A 155 4.70 -18.60 -11.05
N ILE A 156 3.71 -18.55 -10.13
CA ILE A 156 2.39 -18.01 -10.49
C ILE A 156 2.41 -16.49 -10.78
N LEU A 157 3.15 -15.69 -10.02
CA LEU A 157 3.22 -14.23 -10.27
C LEU A 157 4.02 -13.89 -11.53
N PRO A 158 5.21 -14.48 -11.78
CA PRO A 158 5.89 -14.32 -13.05
C PRO A 158 5.05 -14.75 -14.27
N LEU A 159 4.33 -15.86 -14.16
CA LEU A 159 3.43 -16.33 -15.21
C LEU A 159 2.27 -15.34 -15.44
N ALA A 160 1.65 -14.84 -14.38
CA ALA A 160 0.61 -13.81 -14.49
C ALA A 160 1.14 -12.54 -15.19
N GLY A 161 2.33 -12.08 -14.83
CA GLY A 161 2.99 -10.96 -15.51
C GLY A 161 3.28 -11.22 -16.99
N GLN A 162 3.74 -12.41 -17.34
CA GLN A 162 3.96 -12.79 -18.73
C GLN A 162 2.66 -12.78 -19.54
N LEU A 163 1.60 -13.37 -19.01
CA LEU A 163 0.28 -13.41 -19.67
C LEU A 163 -0.33 -12.01 -19.78
N ALA A 164 -0.18 -11.17 -18.75
CA ALA A 164 -0.64 -9.78 -18.77
C ALA A 164 0.05 -8.98 -19.89
N ARG A 165 1.37 -9.11 -20.03
CA ARG A 165 2.12 -8.47 -21.14
C ARG A 165 1.73 -8.98 -22.52
N GLN A 166 1.21 -10.20 -22.62
CA GLN A 166 0.68 -10.78 -23.87
C GLN A 166 -0.78 -10.39 -24.14
N GLY A 167 -1.42 -9.61 -23.26
CA GLY A 167 -2.84 -9.23 -23.36
C GLY A 167 -3.83 -10.38 -23.09
N LYS A 168 -3.37 -11.50 -22.52
CA LYS A 168 -4.19 -12.69 -22.24
C LYS A 168 -4.97 -12.52 -20.91
N THR A 169 -5.87 -11.57 -20.89
CA THR A 169 -6.61 -11.15 -19.67
C THR A 169 -7.39 -12.29 -19.02
N ASP A 170 -8.04 -13.14 -19.82
CA ASP A 170 -8.83 -14.26 -19.29
C ASP A 170 -7.95 -15.27 -18.54
N MET A 171 -6.78 -15.59 -19.08
CA MET A 171 -5.83 -16.48 -18.42
C MET A 171 -5.24 -15.87 -17.14
N VAL A 172 -5.02 -14.56 -17.12
CA VAL A 172 -4.63 -13.84 -15.87
C VAL A 172 -5.73 -13.96 -14.81
N ASN A 173 -6.98 -13.74 -15.22
CA ASN A 173 -8.13 -13.89 -14.31
C ASN A 173 -8.25 -15.31 -13.76
N GLU A 174 -8.05 -16.33 -14.57
CA GLU A 174 -8.00 -17.72 -14.10
C GLU A 174 -6.90 -17.95 -13.06
N LEU A 175 -5.70 -17.43 -13.29
CA LEU A 175 -4.59 -17.54 -12.33
C LEU A 175 -4.92 -16.84 -11.01
N ILE A 176 -5.55 -15.65 -11.06
CA ILE A 176 -5.99 -14.93 -9.87
C ILE A 176 -7.03 -15.74 -9.10
N GLN A 177 -7.99 -16.38 -9.77
CA GLN A 177 -8.97 -17.25 -9.13
C GLN A 177 -8.32 -18.49 -8.51
N LYS A 178 -7.35 -19.10 -9.18
CA LYS A 178 -6.55 -20.22 -8.63
C LYS A 178 -5.77 -19.80 -7.39
N LEU A 179 -5.13 -18.62 -7.43
CA LEU A 179 -4.43 -18.05 -6.27
C LEU A 179 -5.40 -17.79 -5.10
N ARG A 180 -6.57 -17.22 -5.40
CA ARG A 180 -7.59 -16.97 -4.38
C ARG A 180 -8.07 -18.30 -3.75
N LYS A 181 -8.36 -19.32 -4.56
CA LYS A 181 -8.72 -20.66 -4.06
C LYS A 181 -7.63 -21.23 -3.17
N TYR A 182 -6.37 -21.13 -3.61
CA TYR A 182 -5.20 -21.54 -2.84
C TYR A 182 -5.15 -20.84 -1.46
N GLN A 183 -5.34 -19.52 -1.44
CA GLN A 183 -5.37 -18.74 -0.20
C GLN A 183 -6.44 -19.23 0.77
N TYR A 184 -7.67 -19.46 0.29
CA TYR A 184 -8.75 -19.98 1.14
C TYR A 184 -8.51 -21.41 1.63
N THR A 185 -7.84 -22.24 0.81
CA THR A 185 -7.54 -23.63 1.19
C THR A 185 -6.49 -23.71 2.30
N TYR A 186 -5.43 -22.88 2.23
CA TYR A 186 -4.29 -22.97 3.14
C TYR A 186 -4.21 -21.85 4.18
N GLY A 187 -4.99 -20.79 4.02
CA GLY A 187 -4.98 -19.62 4.92
C GLY A 187 -5.78 -19.82 6.21
N GLY A 188 -6.72 -20.78 6.23
CA GLY A 188 -7.49 -21.13 7.43
C GLY A 188 -8.13 -19.93 8.12
N ASN A 189 -8.05 -19.90 9.43
CA ASN A 189 -8.63 -18.86 10.28
C ASN A 189 -7.88 -17.50 10.21
N THR A 190 -6.76 -17.44 9.50
CA THR A 190 -6.00 -16.18 9.36
C THR A 190 -6.65 -15.24 8.35
N ILE A 191 -7.51 -15.74 7.45
CA ILE A 191 -8.18 -14.92 6.44
C ILE A 191 -9.33 -14.15 7.08
N PRO A 192 -9.37 -12.81 6.92
CA PRO A 192 -10.48 -12.02 7.42
C PRO A 192 -11.82 -12.43 6.81
N SER A 193 -12.91 -12.23 7.56
CA SER A 193 -14.25 -12.47 7.05
C SER A 193 -14.57 -11.61 5.82
N ASN A 194 -15.48 -12.09 4.97
CA ASN A 194 -15.92 -11.28 3.82
C ASN A 194 -16.52 -9.93 4.23
N THR A 195 -17.12 -9.85 5.41
CA THR A 195 -17.66 -8.61 5.97
C THR A 195 -16.55 -7.63 6.31
N ALA A 196 -15.47 -8.11 6.97
CA ALA A 196 -14.29 -7.29 7.29
C ALA A 196 -13.61 -6.78 6.01
N ILE A 197 -13.42 -7.65 5.00
CA ILE A 197 -12.85 -7.27 3.71
C ILE A 197 -13.70 -6.20 3.01
N ARG A 198 -15.04 -6.33 3.05
CA ARG A 198 -15.94 -5.31 2.47
C ARG A 198 -15.88 -3.99 3.22
N ALA A 199 -15.89 -4.03 4.55
CA ALA A 199 -15.78 -2.83 5.38
C ALA A 199 -14.48 -2.09 5.11
N GLU A 200 -13.36 -2.79 5.03
CA GLU A 200 -12.05 -2.21 4.70
C GLU A 200 -12.02 -1.58 3.29
N ARG A 201 -12.62 -2.22 2.29
CA ARG A 201 -12.73 -1.63 0.95
C ARG A 201 -13.55 -0.35 0.93
N ILE A 202 -14.68 -0.33 1.65
CA ILE A 202 -15.52 0.89 1.79
C ILE A 202 -14.70 1.99 2.48
N TYR A 203 -13.99 1.64 3.57
CA TYR A 203 -13.11 2.57 4.27
C TYR A 203 -12.02 3.16 3.35
N ASN A 204 -11.42 2.33 2.52
CA ASN A 204 -10.41 2.74 1.54
C ASN A 204 -10.97 3.65 0.43
N GLN A 205 -12.22 3.47 0.07
CA GLN A 205 -12.87 4.22 -1.01
C GLN A 205 -13.25 5.64 -0.60
N TYR A 206 -13.74 5.82 0.63
CA TYR A 206 -14.26 7.10 1.11
C TYR A 206 -13.34 7.74 2.16
N PRO A 207 -13.13 9.07 2.13
CA PRO A 207 -12.36 9.80 3.13
C PRO A 207 -13.20 10.05 4.39
N PHE A 208 -13.54 9.00 5.15
CA PHE A 208 -14.45 9.09 6.29
C PHE A 208 -14.02 10.15 7.31
N ALA A 209 -12.72 10.26 7.62
CA ALA A 209 -12.23 11.27 8.55
C ALA A 209 -12.56 12.69 8.08
N THR A 210 -12.40 12.98 6.79
CA THR A 210 -12.74 14.30 6.20
C THR A 210 -14.24 14.54 6.22
N ILE A 211 -15.05 13.54 5.85
CA ILE A 211 -16.51 13.64 5.85
C ILE A 211 -17.01 13.92 7.28
N LEU A 212 -16.53 13.16 8.26
CA LEU A 212 -16.89 13.34 9.67
C LEU A 212 -16.43 14.69 10.22
N PHE A 213 -15.24 15.14 9.85
CA PHE A 213 -14.76 16.49 10.22
C PHE A 213 -15.71 17.58 9.70
N ILE A 214 -16.08 17.52 8.41
CA ILE A 214 -17.01 18.51 7.80
C ILE A 214 -18.37 18.45 8.48
N VAL A 215 -18.93 17.24 8.71
CA VAL A 215 -20.22 17.07 9.39
C VAL A 215 -20.18 17.62 10.81
N ASN A 216 -19.14 17.33 11.58
CA ASN A 216 -19.01 17.85 12.96
C ASN A 216 -18.80 19.36 12.98
N LEU A 217 -17.98 19.91 12.07
CA LEU A 217 -17.75 21.36 11.98
C LEU A 217 -19.03 22.10 11.65
N THR A 218 -19.78 21.63 10.66
CA THR A 218 -21.06 22.24 10.25
C THR A 218 -22.11 22.13 11.35
N ALA A 219 -22.21 20.96 12.02
CA ALA A 219 -23.12 20.79 13.16
C ALA A 219 -22.75 21.72 14.33
N GLY A 220 -21.45 21.89 14.62
CA GLY A 220 -20.96 22.80 15.62
C GLY A 220 -21.29 24.25 15.34
N LEU A 221 -21.03 24.72 14.10
CA LEU A 221 -21.36 26.08 13.66
C LEU A 221 -22.88 26.36 13.72
N LEU A 222 -23.67 25.41 13.24
CA LEU A 222 -25.14 25.52 13.31
C LEU A 222 -25.62 25.55 14.78
N SER A 223 -25.02 24.77 15.68
CA SER A 223 -25.33 24.79 17.11
C SER A 223 -25.14 26.18 17.71
N ILE A 224 -24.04 26.86 17.38
CA ILE A 224 -23.77 28.24 17.84
C ILE A 224 -24.85 29.20 17.35
N LEU A 225 -25.26 29.11 16.09
CA LEU A 225 -26.32 29.96 15.51
C LEU A 225 -27.71 29.73 16.14
N PHE A 226 -27.99 28.48 16.56
CA PHE A 226 -29.27 28.09 17.14
C PHE A 226 -29.34 28.27 18.67
N ILE A 227 -28.21 28.36 19.39
CA ILE A 227 -28.15 28.72 20.78
C ILE A 227 -28.82 30.10 21.02
N THR A 228 -28.60 31.02 20.09
CA THR A 228 -29.21 32.39 20.16
C THR A 228 -30.71 32.40 19.99
N ARG A 229 -31.32 31.34 19.46
CA ARG A 229 -32.76 31.31 19.09
C ARG A 229 -33.62 30.37 19.94
N LYS A 230 -33.19 29.91 21.11
CA LYS A 230 -33.94 29.09 22.10
C LYS A 230 -34.75 27.87 21.56
N LYS A 231 -34.54 27.39 20.34
CA LYS A 231 -35.31 26.26 19.77
C LYS A 231 -34.42 25.13 19.24
N ARG A 232 -34.64 23.90 19.75
CA ARG A 232 -34.20 22.59 19.24
C ARG A 232 -32.75 22.14 19.49
N TYR A 233 -32.27 22.17 20.71
CA TYR A 233 -31.03 21.51 21.15
C TYR A 233 -30.99 20.00 20.89
N ARG A 234 -32.13 19.31 21.00
CA ARG A 234 -32.17 17.84 20.98
C ARG A 234 -31.76 17.21 19.63
N CYS A 235 -32.01 17.86 18.50
CA CYS A 235 -31.60 17.33 17.20
C CYS A 235 -30.11 17.41 16.97
N PHE A 236 -29.46 18.50 17.42
CA PHE A 236 -28.02 18.70 17.21
C PHE A 236 -27.17 17.81 18.13
N THR A 237 -27.59 17.63 19.39
CA THR A 237 -26.91 16.68 20.29
C THR A 237 -27.02 15.25 19.79
N GLY A 238 -28.17 14.86 19.18
CA GLY A 238 -28.31 13.54 18.53
C GLY A 238 -27.40 13.38 17.32
N LEU A 239 -27.26 14.42 16.48
CA LEU A 239 -26.39 14.38 15.30
C LEU A 239 -24.89 14.31 15.67
N MET A 240 -24.49 15.06 16.72
CA MET A 240 -23.12 14.99 17.26
C MET A 240 -22.82 13.63 17.89
N ALA A 241 -23.76 13.05 18.64
CA ALA A 241 -23.61 11.71 19.21
C ALA A 241 -23.49 10.64 18.13
N LEU A 242 -24.31 10.73 17.07
CA LEU A 242 -24.23 9.82 15.91
C LEU A 242 -22.89 9.94 15.19
N SER A 243 -22.40 11.16 14.99
CA SER A 243 -21.10 11.40 14.36
C SER A 243 -19.95 10.84 15.21
N TRP A 244 -20.06 10.95 16.54
CA TRP A 244 -19.08 10.39 17.47
C TRP A 244 -19.08 8.85 17.45
N CYS A 245 -20.26 8.22 17.37
CA CYS A 245 -20.38 6.78 17.21
C CYS A 245 -19.77 6.29 15.89
N VAL A 246 -19.99 7.03 14.79
CA VAL A 246 -19.38 6.68 13.49
C VAL A 246 -17.86 6.85 13.53
N LEU A 247 -17.35 7.90 14.19
CA LEU A 247 -15.91 8.11 14.37
C LEU A 247 -15.27 6.97 15.18
N THR A 248 -15.87 6.58 16.29
CA THR A 248 -15.37 5.46 17.12
C THR A 248 -15.41 4.15 16.35
N PHE A 249 -16.44 3.91 15.56
CA PHE A 249 -16.55 2.72 14.71
C PHE A 249 -15.47 2.70 13.60
N THR A 250 -15.20 3.83 12.96
CA THR A 250 -14.16 3.93 11.92
C THR A 250 -12.73 3.84 12.47
N LEU A 251 -12.51 4.18 13.75
CA LEU A 251 -11.22 4.00 14.44
C LEU A 251 -11.01 2.56 14.94
N ALA A 252 -12.10 1.79 15.10
CA ALA A 252 -12.06 0.40 15.55
C ALA A 252 -11.97 -0.62 14.40
N LEU A 253 -12.13 -0.17 13.15
CA LEU A 253 -11.93 -0.95 11.91
C LEU A 253 -10.48 -0.90 11.45
#